data_901d1bcc9d739f2c5226183fec733301
#
_entry.id   901d1bcc9d739f2c5226183fec733301
#
_cell.length_a   1.000
_cell.length_b   1.000
_cell.length_c   1.000
_cell.angle_alpha   90.00
_cell.angle_beta   90.00
_cell.angle_gamma   90.00
#
_symmetry.space_group_name_H-M   'P 1'
#
loop_
_entity.id
_entity.type
_entity.pdbx_description
1 polymer ?
#
loop_
_entity_poly.entity_id
_entity_poly.type
_entity_poly.pdbx_seq_one_letter_code
_entity_poly.pdbx_strand_id
1 'polypeptide(L)' 'IQSNQNPQSIGRMELAQMYFPYIQPRSAWLKLKSLLSEDPSLEHLTKLKRRTFLPMEVNIIYQHLGQP' A
#
# COMPACT_ATOMS: atom_id res chain seq x y z
N ILE A 1 10.79 4.24 23.48
CA ILE A 1 10.34 4.20 22.97
C ILE A 1 9.78 4.31 21.99
N GLN A 2 9.56 4.36 21.59
CA GLN A 2 9.07 4.49 20.68
C GLN A 2 8.35 4.39 20.09
N SER A 3 8.39 4.44 20.32
CA SER A 3 7.43 4.16 19.70
C SER A 3 6.86 4.69 18.57
N ASN A 4 6.97 4.41 17.89
CA ASN A 4 6.61 4.94 16.64
C ASN A 4 5.33 4.33 16.15
N GLN A 5 4.28 5.05 16.31
CA GLN A 5 2.95 4.54 16.05
C GLN A 5 2.43 4.92 14.68
N ASN A 6 3.04 5.89 14.04
CA ASN A 6 2.55 6.39 12.77
C ASN A 6 3.11 5.56 11.62
N PRO A 7 2.31 5.33 10.57
CA PRO A 7 2.85 4.67 9.40
C PRO A 7 3.95 5.53 8.78
N GLN A 8 4.90 4.87 8.15
CA GLN A 8 6.00 5.54 7.50
C GLN A 8 5.86 5.39 5.99
N SER A 9 6.65 6.16 5.26
CA SER A 9 6.69 5.99 3.81
C SER A 9 7.17 4.58 3.49
N ILE A 10 6.45 3.91 2.60
CA ILE A 10 6.73 2.52 2.26
C ILE A 10 6.73 2.40 0.74
N GLY A 11 7.69 1.65 0.20
CA GLY A 11 7.68 1.34 -1.22
C GLY A 11 6.44 0.57 -1.60
N ARG A 12 5.90 0.83 -2.80
CA ARG A 12 4.65 0.20 -3.22
C ARG A 12 4.77 -1.32 -3.31
N MET A 13 5.91 -1.82 -3.76
CA MET A 13 6.11 -3.27 -3.81
C MET A 13 6.30 -3.83 -2.42
N GLU A 14 6.96 -3.09 -1.56
CA GLU A 14 7.15 -3.49 -0.18
C GLU A 14 5.81 -3.61 0.53
N LEU A 15 4.95 -2.61 0.37
CA LEU A 15 3.62 -2.65 0.96
C LEU A 15 2.81 -3.82 0.41
N ALA A 16 2.89 -4.03 -0.91
CA ALA A 16 2.17 -5.13 -1.52
C ALA A 16 2.63 -6.48 -0.97
N GLN A 17 3.93 -6.62 -0.73
CA GLN A 17 4.45 -7.85 -0.15
C GLN A 17 3.99 -8.07 1.28
N MET A 18 3.73 -7.00 2.01
CA MET A 18 3.17 -7.14 3.34
C MET A 18 1.77 -7.75 3.31
N TYR A 19 0.99 -7.41 2.27
CA TYR A 19 -0.35 -7.99 2.09
C TYR A 19 -0.30 -9.38 1.47
N PHE A 20 0.66 -9.61 0.58
CA PHE A 20 0.74 -10.86 -0.18
C PHE A 20 2.17 -11.42 -0.12
N PRO A 21 2.59 -11.94 1.05
CA PRO A 21 3.97 -12.39 1.21
C PRO A 21 4.31 -13.68 0.49
N TYR A 22 3.32 -14.33 -0.11
CA TYR A 22 3.51 -15.64 -0.74
C TYR A 22 3.92 -15.53 -2.19
N ILE A 23 3.86 -14.35 -2.79
CA ILE A 23 4.14 -14.19 -4.22
C ILE A 23 5.23 -13.16 -4.42
N GLN A 24 5.72 -13.09 -5.66
CA GLN A 24 6.80 -12.17 -6.00
C GLN A 24 6.38 -10.72 -5.76
N PRO A 25 7.33 -9.84 -5.44
CA PRO A 25 6.99 -8.43 -5.16
C PRO A 25 6.22 -7.77 -6.29
N ARG A 26 6.62 -8.02 -7.52
CA ARG A 26 5.95 -7.42 -8.67
C ARG A 26 4.52 -7.93 -8.81
N SER A 27 4.35 -9.24 -8.63
CA SER A 27 3.01 -9.83 -8.68
C SER A 27 2.15 -9.34 -7.54
N ALA A 28 2.75 -9.19 -6.35
CA ALA A 28 2.05 -8.67 -5.20
C ALA A 28 1.57 -7.25 -5.47
N TRP A 29 2.41 -6.43 -6.10
CA TRP A 29 2.02 -5.06 -6.43
C TRP A 29 0.87 -5.04 -7.44
N LEU A 30 0.92 -5.87 -8.47
CA LEU A 30 -0.15 -5.91 -9.44
C LEU A 30 -1.48 -6.30 -8.79
N LYS A 31 -1.42 -7.22 -7.83
CA LYS A 31 -2.61 -7.64 -7.12
C LYS A 31 -3.15 -6.52 -6.23
N LEU A 32 -2.25 -5.86 -5.50
CA LEU A 32 -2.64 -4.74 -4.66
C LEU A 32 -3.20 -3.60 -5.51
N LYS A 33 -2.55 -3.31 -6.63
CA LYS A 33 -2.99 -2.27 -7.52
C LYS A 33 -4.41 -2.52 -8.00
N SER A 34 -4.74 -3.77 -8.30
CA SER A 34 -6.07 -4.14 -8.73
C SER A 34 -7.10 -3.85 -7.63
N LEU A 35 -6.76 -4.17 -6.38
CA LEU A 35 -7.64 -3.88 -5.25
C LEU A 35 -7.85 -2.39 -5.07
N LEU A 36 -6.78 -1.61 -5.18
CA LEU A 36 -6.87 -0.17 -5.05
C LEU A 36 -7.74 0.44 -6.14
N SER A 37 -7.66 -0.12 -7.34
CA SER A 37 -8.43 0.39 -8.47
C SER A 37 -9.92 0.16 -8.31
N GLU A 38 -10.32 -0.82 -7.51
CA GLU A 38 -11.72 -1.13 -7.31
C GLU A 38 -12.41 -0.14 -6.37
N ASP A 39 -11.65 0.62 -5.62
CA ASP A 39 -12.18 1.57 -4.65
C ASP A 39 -11.94 2.99 -5.17
N PRO A 40 -13.00 3.75 -5.46
CA PRO A 40 -12.81 5.12 -5.97
C PRO A 40 -11.97 6.00 -5.05
N SER A 41 -12.00 5.74 -3.75
CA SER A 41 -11.21 6.53 -2.80
C SER A 41 -9.72 6.22 -2.89
N LEU A 42 -9.36 5.06 -3.45
CA LEU A 42 -7.98 4.61 -3.51
C LEU A 42 -7.43 4.62 -4.94
N GLU A 43 -8.29 4.76 -5.92
CA GLU A 43 -7.86 4.62 -7.31
C GLU A 43 -6.75 5.59 -7.66
N HIS A 44 -6.79 6.82 -7.13
CA HIS A 44 -5.76 7.82 -7.44
C HIS A 44 -4.37 7.36 -7.02
N LEU A 45 -4.29 6.46 -6.05
CA LEU A 45 -3.00 5.96 -5.57
C LEU A 45 -2.32 5.05 -6.58
N THR A 46 -3.09 4.47 -7.51
CA THR A 46 -2.51 3.62 -8.54
C THR A 46 -1.86 4.43 -9.66
N LYS A 47 -2.11 5.73 -9.69
CA LYS A 47 -1.63 6.60 -10.76
C LYS A 47 -0.49 7.50 -10.33
N LEU A 48 0.04 7.27 -9.14
CA LEU A 48 1.17 8.05 -8.65
C LEU A 48 2.41 7.75 -9.47
N LYS A 49 3.20 8.79 -9.73
CA LYS A 49 4.44 8.63 -10.45
C LYS A 49 5.57 8.13 -9.56
N ARG A 50 5.53 8.44 -8.28
CA ARG A 50 6.53 7.94 -7.35
C ARG A 50 6.25 6.50 -7.00
N ARG A 51 7.28 5.83 -6.54
CA ARG A 51 7.21 4.39 -6.23
C ARG A 51 7.01 4.12 -4.76
N THR A 52 6.71 5.15 -3.99
CA THR A 52 6.47 5.01 -2.57
C THR A 52 5.17 5.68 -2.21
N PHE A 53 4.56 5.19 -1.13
CA PHE A 53 3.38 5.84 -0.56
C PHE A 53 3.80 6.66 0.63
N LEU A 54 3.24 7.86 0.75
CA LEU A 54 3.45 8.69 1.92
C LEU A 54 2.69 8.10 3.11
N PRO A 55 3.08 8.47 4.34
CA PRO A 55 2.41 7.91 5.52
C PRO A 55 0.90 8.09 5.50
N MET A 56 0.43 9.24 5.03
CA MET A 56 -1.00 9.50 4.94
C MET A 56 -1.67 8.52 3.98
N GLU A 57 -1.00 8.24 2.87
CA GLU A 57 -1.54 7.32 1.88
C GLU A 57 -1.56 5.89 2.40
N VAL A 58 -0.52 5.50 3.11
CA VAL A 58 -0.47 4.18 3.74
C VAL A 58 -1.62 4.04 4.73
N ASN A 59 -1.86 5.09 5.50
CA ASN A 59 -2.92 5.07 6.49
C ASN A 59 -4.28 4.89 5.85
N ILE A 60 -4.52 5.57 4.74
CA ILE A 60 -5.78 5.45 4.00
C ILE A 60 -5.96 4.01 3.50
N ILE A 61 -4.90 3.43 2.98
CA ILE A 61 -4.94 2.05 2.50
C ILE A 61 -5.29 1.11 3.65
N TYR A 62 -4.65 1.30 4.79
CA TYR A 62 -4.91 0.47 5.97
C TYR A 62 -6.36 0.59 6.42
N GLN A 63 -6.94 1.78 6.33
CA GLN A 63 -8.33 1.97 6.74
C GLN A 63 -9.32 1.26 5.83
N HIS A 64 -9.00 1.17 4.55
CA HIS A 64 -9.89 0.56 3.57
C HIS A 64 -9.67 -0.93 3.42
N LEU A 65 -8.43 -1.38 3.45
CA LEU A 65 -8.10 -2.79 3.23
C LEU A 65 -7.78 -3.54 4.51
N GLY A 66 -7.60 -2.82 5.61
CA GLY A 66 -7.11 -3.42 6.84
C GLY A 66 -5.59 -3.49 6.83
N GLN A 67 -5.02 -3.80 7.98
CA GLN A 67 -3.58 -3.93 8.08
C GLN A 67 -3.15 -5.30 7.58
N PRO A 68 -1.96 -5.37 6.99
CA PRO A 68 -1.47 -6.65 6.47
C PRO A 68 -1.19 -7.68 7.54
#